data_b16972492c19a58cab287e3c69decb80
#
_entry.id   b16972492c19a58cab287e3c69decb80
#
_cell.length_a   1.000
_cell.length_b   1.000
_cell.length_c   1.000
_cell.angle_alpha   90.00
_cell.angle_beta   90.00
_cell.angle_gamma   90.00
#
_symmetry.space_group_name_H-M   'P 1'
#
loop_
_entity.id
_entity.type
_entity.pdbx_description
1 polymer ?
#
loop_
_entity_poly.entity_id
_entity_poly.type
_entity_poly.pdbx_seq_one_letter_code
_entity_poly.pdbx_strand_id
1 'polypeptide(L)'
;YGVIAGRRRFFALKEIAKETGETPLVPCAIMTEKDAASAIAASVIENVGRLPATEMEQYEAFKRLHDEGKAVEDIASFFGVTELLVRRVLALASLAEPIRKLYADDALDRETIRALTLATPDQQAEWLRLWESETERAPMGRSCKAWITGGTTITTDKALFDLDTYEGQVTADLFGEHGVFADADQFWEAQSAAIAEQIEAYKEDGWSDVICLERGAYF
;
A
#
# COMPACT_ATOMS: atom_id res chain seq x y z
N TYR A 1 -37.25 0.90 4.84
CA TYR A 1 -36.18 1.12 3.84
C TYR A 1 -35.16 2.09 4.40
N GLY A 2 -33.87 1.83 4.17
CA GLY A 2 -32.75 2.72 4.49
C GLY A 2 -32.32 3.51 3.26
N VAL A 3 -31.88 4.75 3.44
CA VAL A 3 -31.31 5.56 2.34
C VAL A 3 -29.82 5.25 2.22
N ILE A 4 -29.42 4.57 1.15
CA ILE A 4 -28.05 4.19 0.85
C ILE A 4 -27.32 5.33 0.15
N ALA A 5 -27.97 5.97 -0.83
CA ALA A 5 -27.42 7.09 -1.62
C ALA A 5 -28.43 8.24 -1.70
N GLY A 6 -27.97 9.47 -1.93
CA GLY A 6 -28.84 10.67 -1.99
C GLY A 6 -29.27 11.23 -0.64
N ARG A 7 -28.54 10.99 0.45
CA ARG A 7 -28.88 11.41 1.82
C ARG A 7 -29.15 12.90 1.95
N ARG A 8 -28.36 13.76 1.27
CA ARG A 8 -28.58 15.23 1.28
C ARG A 8 -29.92 15.59 0.64
N ARG A 9 -30.28 15.00 -0.51
CA ARG A 9 -31.58 15.18 -1.18
C ARG A 9 -32.72 14.72 -0.29
N PHE A 10 -32.58 13.57 0.37
CA PHE A 10 -33.58 13.07 1.30
C PHE A 10 -33.85 14.05 2.45
N PHE A 11 -32.81 14.60 3.08
CA PHE A 11 -33.00 15.58 4.16
C PHE A 11 -33.61 16.90 3.68
N ALA A 12 -33.14 17.41 2.52
CA ALA A 12 -33.74 18.62 1.92
C ALA A 12 -35.23 18.44 1.62
N LEU A 13 -35.62 17.32 1.03
CA LEU A 13 -37.01 16.99 0.75
C LEU A 13 -37.84 16.83 2.04
N LYS A 14 -37.24 16.30 3.10
CA LYS A 14 -37.89 16.19 4.40
C LYS A 14 -38.15 17.56 5.03
N GLU A 15 -37.25 18.53 4.87
CA GLU A 15 -37.48 19.90 5.35
C GLU A 15 -38.55 20.60 4.48
N ILE A 16 -38.50 20.47 3.15
CA ILE A 16 -39.55 20.99 2.26
C ILE A 16 -40.91 20.42 2.62
N ALA A 17 -41.01 19.12 2.87
CA ALA A 17 -42.26 18.48 3.30
C ALA A 17 -42.80 19.03 4.63
N LYS A 18 -41.92 19.41 5.57
CA LYS A 18 -42.33 20.05 6.82
C LYS A 18 -42.83 21.47 6.60
N GLU A 19 -42.18 22.23 5.71
CA GLU A 19 -42.52 23.62 5.42
C GLU A 19 -43.84 23.76 4.61
N THR A 20 -44.00 22.87 3.61
CA THR A 20 -45.14 22.93 2.70
C THR A 20 -46.35 22.11 3.15
N GLY A 21 -46.14 21.13 4.04
CA GLY A 21 -47.16 20.15 4.41
C GLY A 21 -47.40 19.07 3.34
N GLU A 22 -46.72 19.13 2.23
CA GLU A 22 -46.85 18.19 1.11
C GLU A 22 -45.70 17.18 1.11
N THR A 23 -45.98 15.90 0.81
CA THR A 23 -44.95 14.88 0.67
C THR A 23 -44.49 14.78 -0.79
N PRO A 24 -43.30 15.28 -1.13
CA PRO A 24 -42.81 15.23 -2.51
C PRO A 24 -42.56 13.79 -2.93
N LEU A 25 -43.01 13.42 -4.12
CA LEU A 25 -42.71 12.13 -4.75
C LEU A 25 -41.33 12.22 -5.44
N VAL A 26 -40.50 11.26 -5.14
CA VAL A 26 -39.12 11.20 -5.68
C VAL A 26 -38.89 9.84 -6.32
N PRO A 27 -38.36 9.80 -7.55
CA PRO A 27 -37.98 8.53 -8.16
C PRO A 27 -36.84 7.89 -7.37
N CYS A 28 -37.05 6.66 -6.90
CA CYS A 28 -36.08 5.88 -6.11
C CYS A 28 -35.85 4.54 -6.78
N ALA A 29 -34.58 4.09 -6.81
CA ALA A 29 -34.23 2.72 -7.11
C ALA A 29 -34.20 1.93 -5.79
N ILE A 30 -34.92 0.81 -5.73
CA ILE A 30 -34.92 -0.07 -4.56
C ILE A 30 -33.92 -1.20 -4.83
N MET A 31 -32.89 -1.30 -3.98
CA MET A 31 -31.97 -2.44 -4.00
C MET A 31 -32.57 -3.59 -3.20
N THR A 32 -32.56 -4.77 -3.78
CA THR A 32 -33.10 -6.00 -3.16
C THR A 32 -32.06 -6.77 -2.35
N GLU A 33 -30.78 -6.46 -2.55
CA GLU A 33 -29.70 -7.08 -1.81
C GLU A 33 -29.62 -6.55 -0.37
N LYS A 34 -29.53 -7.50 0.57
CA LYS A 34 -29.46 -7.21 2.01
C LYS A 34 -28.02 -7.14 2.53
N ASP A 35 -27.05 -7.24 1.62
CA ASP A 35 -25.62 -7.25 1.95
C ASP A 35 -25.15 -5.80 2.23
N ALA A 36 -24.63 -5.56 3.43
CA ALA A 36 -24.12 -4.26 3.85
C ALA A 36 -22.96 -3.77 2.95
N ALA A 37 -22.12 -4.68 2.48
CA ALA A 37 -21.01 -4.36 1.59
C ALA A 37 -21.50 -3.86 0.22
N SER A 38 -22.55 -4.46 -0.36
CA SER A 38 -23.16 -3.99 -1.62
C SER A 38 -23.82 -2.62 -1.47
N ALA A 39 -24.43 -2.34 -0.32
CA ALA A 39 -25.01 -1.04 0.00
C ALA A 39 -23.93 0.06 0.13
N ILE A 40 -22.82 -0.26 0.77
CA ILE A 40 -21.65 0.64 0.88
C ILE A 40 -21.05 0.91 -0.50
N ALA A 41 -20.83 -0.13 -1.31
CA ALA A 41 -20.31 0.00 -2.67
C ALA A 41 -21.19 0.93 -3.51
N ALA A 42 -22.51 0.75 -3.50
CA ALA A 42 -23.45 1.61 -4.23
C ALA A 42 -23.39 3.09 -3.76
N SER A 43 -23.24 3.32 -2.45
CA SER A 43 -23.09 4.67 -1.90
C SER A 43 -21.78 5.34 -2.34
N VAL A 44 -20.69 4.59 -2.37
CA VAL A 44 -19.36 5.10 -2.78
C VAL A 44 -19.35 5.38 -4.29
N ILE A 45 -19.89 4.49 -5.12
CA ILE A 45 -19.96 4.66 -6.58
C ILE A 45 -20.75 5.94 -6.94
N GLU A 46 -21.85 6.23 -6.26
CA GLU A 46 -22.62 7.46 -6.49
C GLU A 46 -21.78 8.73 -6.20
N ASN A 47 -20.91 8.66 -5.20
CA ASN A 47 -20.05 9.79 -4.82
C ASN A 47 -18.81 9.93 -5.68
N VAL A 48 -18.21 8.83 -6.14
CA VAL A 48 -17.00 8.81 -6.99
C VAL A 48 -17.23 9.50 -8.34
N GLY A 49 -18.46 9.48 -8.86
CA GLY A 49 -18.81 10.17 -10.11
C GLY A 49 -18.76 11.71 -10.05
N ARG A 50 -18.46 12.31 -8.89
CA ARG A 50 -18.55 13.77 -8.69
C ARG A 50 -17.22 14.48 -8.45
N LEU A 51 -16.26 13.83 -7.81
CA LEU A 51 -14.91 14.38 -7.57
C LEU A 51 -13.90 13.23 -7.55
N PRO A 52 -12.66 13.43 -8.04
CA PRO A 52 -11.60 12.46 -7.86
C PRO A 52 -11.43 12.24 -6.35
N ALA A 53 -11.72 11.04 -5.88
CA ALA A 53 -11.50 10.68 -4.49
C ALA A 53 -10.00 10.76 -4.18
N THR A 54 -9.64 11.34 -3.03
CA THR A 54 -8.27 11.30 -2.54
C THR A 54 -7.87 9.84 -2.27
N GLU A 55 -6.58 9.58 -2.21
CA GLU A 55 -6.07 8.23 -1.92
C GLU A 55 -6.53 7.74 -0.53
N MET A 56 -6.69 8.65 0.43
CA MET A 56 -7.24 8.36 1.76
C MET A 56 -8.73 8.04 1.75
N GLU A 57 -9.53 8.76 0.95
CA GLU A 57 -10.95 8.43 0.78
C GLU A 57 -11.14 7.06 0.10
N GLN A 58 -10.29 6.73 -0.89
CA GLN A 58 -10.27 5.40 -1.50
C GLN A 58 -9.89 4.34 -0.47
N TYR A 59 -8.87 4.61 0.36
CA TYR A 59 -8.46 3.71 1.44
C TYR A 59 -9.61 3.41 2.40
N GLU A 60 -10.30 4.42 2.91
CA GLU A 60 -11.42 4.21 3.83
C GLU A 60 -12.56 3.40 3.18
N ALA A 61 -12.84 3.66 1.91
CA ALA A 61 -13.85 2.93 1.16
C ALA A 61 -13.46 1.45 0.95
N PHE A 62 -12.23 1.20 0.48
CA PHE A 62 -11.75 -0.16 0.22
C PHE A 62 -11.59 -0.94 1.53
N LYS A 63 -11.04 -0.29 2.56
CA LYS A 63 -10.89 -0.90 3.89
C LYS A 63 -12.24 -1.35 4.44
N ARG A 64 -13.26 -0.51 4.38
CA ARG A 64 -14.60 -0.85 4.86
C ARG A 64 -15.17 -2.07 4.15
N LEU A 65 -15.04 -2.16 2.81
CA LEU A 65 -15.49 -3.32 2.04
C LEU A 65 -14.68 -4.58 2.38
N HIS A 66 -13.39 -4.43 2.57
CA HIS A 66 -12.51 -5.53 2.95
C HIS A 66 -12.82 -6.05 4.36
N ASP A 67 -13.05 -5.16 5.32
CA ASP A 67 -13.45 -5.51 6.69
C ASP A 67 -14.84 -6.21 6.73
N GLU A 68 -15.72 -5.92 5.75
CA GLU A 68 -17.01 -6.59 5.53
C GLU A 68 -16.85 -7.95 4.78
N GLY A 69 -15.62 -8.38 4.52
CA GLY A 69 -15.30 -9.68 3.93
C GLY A 69 -15.31 -9.74 2.40
N LYS A 70 -15.31 -8.60 1.69
CA LYS A 70 -15.15 -8.61 0.23
C LYS A 70 -13.71 -8.87 -0.15
N ALA A 71 -13.53 -9.74 -1.16
CA ALA A 71 -12.22 -10.03 -1.73
C ALA A 71 -11.68 -8.82 -2.53
N VAL A 72 -10.37 -8.75 -2.72
CA VAL A 72 -9.72 -7.68 -3.48
C VAL A 72 -10.24 -7.62 -4.92
N GLU A 73 -10.49 -8.77 -5.51
CA GLU A 73 -11.04 -8.94 -6.87
C GLU A 73 -12.44 -8.33 -6.99
N ASP A 74 -13.29 -8.53 -5.97
CA ASP A 74 -14.63 -7.95 -5.91
C ASP A 74 -14.56 -6.43 -5.80
N ILE A 75 -13.70 -5.91 -4.91
CA ILE A 75 -13.49 -4.47 -4.72
C ILE A 75 -12.99 -3.84 -6.03
N ALA A 76 -12.02 -4.47 -6.69
CA ALA A 76 -11.47 -4.01 -7.97
C ALA A 76 -12.57 -3.94 -9.05
N SER A 77 -13.39 -4.98 -9.15
CA SER A 77 -14.52 -5.05 -10.07
C SER A 77 -15.58 -3.97 -9.78
N PHE A 78 -15.93 -3.75 -8.51
CA PHE A 78 -16.90 -2.73 -8.11
C PHE A 78 -16.50 -1.31 -8.50
N PHE A 79 -15.22 -0.98 -8.35
CA PHE A 79 -14.71 0.36 -8.65
C PHE A 79 -14.17 0.53 -10.06
N GLY A 80 -14.10 -0.55 -10.86
CA GLY A 80 -13.53 -0.52 -12.21
C GLY A 80 -12.04 -0.21 -12.22
N VAL A 81 -11.31 -0.66 -11.19
CA VAL A 81 -9.86 -0.46 -11.02
C VAL A 81 -9.13 -1.80 -11.03
N THR A 82 -7.81 -1.78 -11.07
CA THR A 82 -7.00 -3.00 -11.01
C THR A 82 -6.88 -3.51 -9.57
N GLU A 83 -6.76 -4.82 -9.38
CA GLU A 83 -6.48 -5.43 -8.07
C GLU A 83 -5.20 -4.86 -7.45
N LEU A 84 -4.17 -4.60 -8.28
CA LEU A 84 -2.93 -4.00 -7.82
C LEU A 84 -3.17 -2.62 -7.18
N LEU A 85 -4.06 -1.80 -7.77
CA LEU A 85 -4.43 -0.51 -7.15
C LEU A 85 -5.13 -0.73 -5.80
N VAL A 86 -6.06 -1.67 -5.71
CA VAL A 86 -6.73 -1.99 -4.44
C VAL A 86 -5.74 -2.43 -3.38
N ARG A 87 -4.81 -3.34 -3.72
CA ARG A 87 -3.75 -3.80 -2.81
C ARG A 87 -2.85 -2.65 -2.36
N ARG A 88 -2.45 -1.76 -3.27
CA ARG A 88 -1.64 -0.56 -2.97
C ARG A 88 -2.33 0.39 -1.99
N VAL A 89 -3.60 0.65 -2.22
CA VAL A 89 -4.39 1.51 -1.34
C VAL A 89 -4.61 0.85 0.03
N LEU A 90 -4.93 -0.45 0.06
CA LEU A 90 -5.07 -1.19 1.31
C LEU A 90 -3.76 -1.30 2.10
N ALA A 91 -2.59 -1.22 1.45
CA ALA A 91 -1.30 -1.21 2.14
C ALA A 91 -1.14 -0.02 3.11
N LEU A 92 -1.91 1.06 2.92
CA LEU A 92 -1.96 2.16 3.88
C LEU A 92 -2.47 1.72 5.28
N ALA A 93 -3.10 0.54 5.37
CA ALA A 93 -3.50 -0.05 6.66
C ALA A 93 -2.29 -0.42 7.55
N SER A 94 -1.12 -0.71 6.95
CA SER A 94 0.10 -1.02 7.70
C SER A 94 0.71 0.20 8.39
N LEU A 95 0.32 1.41 8.00
CA LEU A 95 0.79 2.64 8.59
C LEU A 95 0.13 2.91 9.95
N ALA A 96 0.90 3.44 10.89
CA ALA A 96 0.37 3.96 12.15
C ALA A 96 -0.65 5.08 11.90
N GLU A 97 -1.68 5.16 12.74
CA GLU A 97 -2.75 6.14 12.59
C GLU A 97 -2.25 7.60 12.49
N PRO A 98 -1.27 8.07 13.30
CA PRO A 98 -0.73 9.43 13.16
C PRO A 98 -0.14 9.69 11.76
N ILE A 99 0.56 8.72 11.17
CA ILE A 99 1.14 8.86 9.82
C ILE A 99 0.02 9.00 8.78
N ARG A 100 -1.03 8.16 8.86
CA ARG A 100 -2.19 8.27 7.96
C ARG A 100 -2.87 9.63 8.08
N LYS A 101 -2.97 10.17 9.30
CA LYS A 101 -3.54 11.50 9.53
C LYS A 101 -2.70 12.60 8.89
N LEU A 102 -1.38 12.57 9.07
CA LEU A 102 -0.48 13.51 8.41
C LEU A 102 -0.62 13.48 6.88
N TYR A 103 -0.82 12.29 6.30
CA TYR A 103 -1.06 12.14 4.86
C TYR A 103 -2.44 12.67 4.44
N ALA A 104 -3.47 12.43 5.23
CA ALA A 104 -4.81 12.98 4.98
C ALA A 104 -4.84 14.52 5.02
N ASP A 105 -4.00 15.11 5.86
CA ASP A 105 -3.83 16.56 6.02
C ASP A 105 -2.84 17.17 5.00
N ASP A 106 -2.42 16.41 3.96
CA ASP A 106 -1.45 16.81 2.93
C ASP A 106 -0.07 17.24 3.48
N ALA A 107 0.26 16.83 4.72
CA ALA A 107 1.55 17.13 5.34
C ALA A 107 2.70 16.24 4.84
N LEU A 108 2.37 15.10 4.22
CA LEU A 108 3.32 14.12 3.69
C LEU A 108 3.13 13.92 2.19
N ASP A 109 4.26 13.83 1.48
CA ASP A 109 4.24 13.48 0.08
C ASP A 109 4.03 11.97 -0.14
N ARG A 110 3.58 11.63 -1.34
CA ARG A 110 3.25 10.26 -1.75
C ARG A 110 4.45 9.31 -1.71
N GLU A 111 5.66 9.81 -1.98
CA GLU A 111 6.88 9.00 -1.97
C GLU A 111 7.26 8.60 -0.54
N THR A 112 7.15 9.52 0.41
CA THR A 112 7.36 9.26 1.83
C THR A 112 6.37 8.23 2.37
N ILE A 113 5.09 8.38 2.06
CA ILE A 113 4.06 7.42 2.47
C ILE A 113 4.34 6.02 1.94
N ARG A 114 4.70 5.91 0.67
CA ARG A 114 5.08 4.62 0.05
C ARG A 114 6.29 3.99 0.72
N ALA A 115 7.30 4.79 1.06
CA ALA A 115 8.43 4.29 1.82
C ALA A 115 8.00 3.77 3.20
N LEU A 116 7.18 4.53 3.93
CA LEU A 116 6.73 4.16 5.28
C LEU A 116 5.84 2.90 5.29
N THR A 117 5.19 2.50 4.19
CA THR A 117 4.51 1.19 4.13
C THR A 117 5.46 -0.01 4.19
N LEU A 118 6.75 0.19 3.91
CA LEU A 118 7.80 -0.83 4.05
C LEU A 118 8.41 -0.87 5.46
N ALA A 119 8.15 0.16 6.27
CA ALA A 119 8.73 0.31 7.60
C ALA A 119 8.07 -0.64 8.62
N THR A 120 8.88 -1.20 9.51
CA THR A 120 8.37 -1.93 10.69
C THR A 120 7.63 -0.96 11.64
N PRO A 121 6.78 -1.47 12.56
CA PRO A 121 6.13 -0.63 13.56
C PRO A 121 7.11 0.22 14.39
N ASP A 122 8.27 -0.33 14.75
CA ASP A 122 9.31 0.37 15.50
C ASP A 122 9.95 1.49 14.67
N GLN A 123 10.21 1.24 13.39
CA GLN A 123 10.70 2.27 12.48
C GLN A 123 9.67 3.38 12.25
N GLN A 124 8.39 3.06 12.17
CA GLN A 124 7.33 4.06 12.06
C GLN A 124 7.24 4.92 13.33
N ALA A 125 7.38 4.31 14.51
CA ALA A 125 7.41 5.03 15.79
C ALA A 125 8.62 5.97 15.88
N GLU A 126 9.79 5.50 15.48
CA GLU A 126 11.01 6.32 15.45
C GLU A 126 10.91 7.45 14.42
N TRP A 127 10.32 7.19 13.23
CA TRP A 127 10.08 8.22 12.24
C TRP A 127 9.16 9.33 12.77
N LEU A 128 8.08 8.95 13.50
CA LEU A 128 7.18 9.91 14.16
C LEU A 128 7.90 10.73 15.22
N ARG A 129 8.77 10.12 16.02
CA ARG A 129 9.61 10.83 16.98
C ARG A 129 10.48 11.89 16.29
N LEU A 130 11.10 11.54 15.17
CA LEU A 130 11.88 12.48 14.35
C LEU A 130 11.01 13.59 13.76
N TRP A 131 9.77 13.25 13.34
CA TRP A 131 8.83 14.23 12.79
C TRP A 131 8.41 15.30 13.81
N GLU A 132 8.22 14.89 15.06
CA GLU A 132 7.83 15.77 16.17
C GLU A 132 9.02 16.52 16.80
N SER A 133 10.25 16.17 16.45
CA SER A 133 11.47 16.76 17.01
C SER A 133 11.71 18.18 16.49
N GLU A 134 12.08 19.09 17.38
CA GLU A 134 12.50 20.45 17.01
C GLU A 134 13.94 20.51 16.48
N THR A 135 14.77 19.52 16.82
CA THR A 135 16.23 19.51 16.55
C THR A 135 16.62 18.55 15.44
N GLU A 136 15.85 17.51 15.21
CA GLU A 136 16.09 16.48 14.19
C GLU A 136 15.03 16.60 13.10
N ARG A 137 15.31 16.08 11.92
CA ARG A 137 14.35 16.05 10.81
C ARG A 137 14.05 14.62 10.41
N ALA A 138 12.76 14.29 10.33
CA ALA A 138 12.33 13.05 9.75
C ALA A 138 12.76 12.95 8.27
N PRO A 139 13.33 11.83 7.82
CA PRO A 139 13.68 11.65 6.42
C PRO A 139 12.41 11.58 5.55
N MET A 140 12.45 12.20 4.38
CA MET A 140 11.34 12.31 3.44
C MET A 140 11.73 11.72 2.08
N GLY A 141 10.73 11.31 1.28
CA GLY A 141 10.91 10.81 -0.08
C GLY A 141 11.93 9.67 -0.15
N ARG A 142 12.89 9.77 -1.07
CA ARG A 142 13.94 8.76 -1.26
C ARG A 142 14.81 8.55 -0.03
N SER A 143 15.06 9.63 0.73
CA SER A 143 15.84 9.53 1.97
C SER A 143 15.12 8.72 3.03
N CYS A 144 13.78 8.75 3.07
CA CYS A 144 12.97 7.90 3.93
C CYS A 144 13.15 6.42 3.58
N LYS A 145 13.06 6.08 2.29
CA LYS A 145 13.29 4.70 1.83
C LYS A 145 14.70 4.22 2.20
N ALA A 146 15.73 5.02 1.95
CA ALA A 146 17.10 4.71 2.31
C ALA A 146 17.28 4.52 3.83
N TRP A 147 16.62 5.35 4.62
CA TRP A 147 16.66 5.25 6.08
C TRP A 147 16.01 3.95 6.58
N ILE A 148 14.86 3.55 6.03
CA ILE A 148 14.15 2.30 6.39
C ILE A 148 15.00 1.07 6.04
N THR A 149 15.70 1.10 4.91
CA THR A 149 16.49 -0.03 4.39
C THR A 149 17.96 -0.01 4.82
N GLY A 150 18.32 0.81 5.83
CA GLY A 150 19.71 0.90 6.32
C GLY A 150 20.70 1.49 5.30
N GLY A 151 20.21 2.29 4.35
CA GLY A 151 21.04 2.97 3.34
C GLY A 151 21.27 2.15 2.06
N THR A 152 21.01 0.86 2.06
CA THR A 152 21.15 0.00 0.89
C THR A 152 19.85 -0.76 0.64
N THR A 153 19.04 -0.27 -0.30
CA THR A 153 17.86 -1.02 -0.75
C THR A 153 18.32 -2.14 -1.67
N ILE A 154 18.27 -3.38 -1.20
CA ILE A 154 18.56 -4.57 -1.99
C ILE A 154 17.23 -5.16 -2.47
N THR A 155 17.02 -5.12 -3.76
CA THR A 155 15.79 -5.60 -4.40
C THR A 155 15.93 -7.06 -4.85
N THR A 156 14.81 -7.78 -4.94
CA THR A 156 14.80 -9.22 -5.25
C THR A 156 15.38 -9.57 -6.62
N ASP A 157 15.44 -8.63 -7.58
CA ASP A 157 16.10 -8.81 -8.86
C ASP A 157 17.63 -8.92 -8.78
N LYS A 158 18.22 -8.65 -7.62
CA LYS A 158 19.66 -8.79 -7.36
C LYS A 158 20.05 -10.17 -6.82
N ALA A 159 19.08 -10.97 -6.41
CA ALA A 159 19.35 -12.30 -5.89
C ALA A 159 19.85 -13.25 -6.99
N LEU A 160 20.91 -13.98 -6.70
CA LEU A 160 21.42 -15.09 -7.49
C LEU A 160 20.94 -16.44 -6.96
N PHE A 161 20.31 -16.45 -5.78
CA PHE A 161 19.70 -17.61 -5.15
C PHE A 161 18.18 -17.65 -5.40
N ASP A 162 17.59 -18.82 -5.20
CA ASP A 162 16.15 -19.00 -5.32
C ASP A 162 15.44 -18.35 -4.14
N LEU A 163 14.50 -17.43 -4.44
CA LEU A 163 13.72 -16.72 -3.44
C LEU A 163 12.80 -17.65 -2.63
N ASP A 164 12.38 -18.78 -3.21
CA ASP A 164 11.53 -19.76 -2.53
C ASP A 164 12.28 -20.53 -1.42
N THR A 165 13.61 -20.55 -1.49
CA THR A 165 14.47 -21.19 -0.48
C THR A 165 15.06 -20.21 0.52
N TYR A 166 14.83 -18.91 0.34
CA TYR A 166 15.37 -17.89 1.21
C TYR A 166 14.60 -17.82 2.54
N GLU A 167 15.31 -18.03 3.65
CA GLU A 167 14.71 -18.04 5.00
C GLU A 167 14.51 -16.64 5.60
N GLY A 168 15.12 -15.61 5.01
CA GLY A 168 15.00 -14.23 5.46
C GLY A 168 13.71 -13.57 5.00
N GLN A 169 13.37 -12.45 5.61
CA GLN A 169 12.15 -11.71 5.29
C GLN A 169 12.33 -10.88 4.01
N VAL A 170 11.41 -11.08 3.06
CA VAL A 170 11.25 -10.21 1.87
C VAL A 170 9.97 -9.41 2.03
N THR A 171 10.10 -8.09 1.98
CA THR A 171 8.95 -7.18 2.00
C THR A 171 8.51 -6.91 0.57
N ALA A 172 7.25 -7.20 0.26
CA ALA A 172 6.68 -6.88 -1.05
C ALA A 172 6.56 -5.35 -1.20
N ASP A 173 7.34 -4.77 -2.11
CA ASP A 173 7.17 -3.37 -2.50
C ASP A 173 6.02 -3.28 -3.50
N LEU A 174 4.82 -2.99 -3.00
CA LEU A 174 3.61 -2.87 -3.82
C LEU A 174 3.66 -1.69 -4.81
N PHE A 175 4.59 -0.77 -4.62
CA PHE A 175 4.79 0.42 -5.46
C PHE A 175 6.01 0.30 -6.37
N GLY A 176 6.90 -0.69 -6.13
CA GLY A 176 8.03 -1.08 -6.96
C GLY A 176 7.70 -2.28 -7.86
N GLU A 177 8.65 -2.62 -8.73
CA GLU A 177 8.56 -3.82 -9.58
C GLU A 177 9.06 -5.08 -8.85
N HIS A 178 9.86 -4.90 -7.79
CA HIS A 178 10.56 -5.96 -7.08
C HIS A 178 10.37 -5.81 -5.57
N GLY A 179 10.33 -6.94 -4.84
CA GLY A 179 10.39 -6.95 -3.39
C GLY A 179 11.73 -6.43 -2.86
N VAL A 180 11.81 -6.15 -1.57
CA VAL A 180 12.99 -5.63 -0.88
C VAL A 180 13.36 -6.59 0.24
N PHE A 181 14.63 -6.95 0.35
CA PHE A 181 15.16 -7.73 1.47
C PHE A 181 15.18 -6.87 2.73
N ALA A 182 14.59 -7.38 3.82
CA ALA A 182 14.49 -6.67 5.08
C ALA A 182 15.84 -6.61 5.82
N ASP A 183 16.69 -7.61 5.63
CA ASP A 183 17.99 -7.76 6.26
C ASP A 183 19.09 -7.91 5.21
N ALA A 184 20.00 -6.92 5.17
CA ALA A 184 21.09 -6.90 4.21
C ALA A 184 22.15 -7.97 4.52
N ASP A 185 22.41 -8.28 5.79
CA ASP A 185 23.43 -9.24 6.18
C ASP A 185 22.99 -10.66 5.80
N GLN A 186 21.74 -11.02 6.08
CA GLN A 186 21.15 -12.29 5.64
C GLN A 186 21.13 -12.42 4.11
N PHE A 187 20.83 -11.35 3.38
CA PHE A 187 20.91 -11.35 1.93
C PHE A 187 22.35 -11.65 1.45
N TRP A 188 23.34 -10.96 2.02
CA TRP A 188 24.74 -11.16 1.58
C TRP A 188 25.29 -12.53 1.95
N GLU A 189 24.81 -13.14 3.03
CA GLU A 189 25.14 -14.53 3.38
C GLU A 189 24.63 -15.50 2.32
N ALA A 190 23.33 -15.43 1.99
CA ALA A 190 22.72 -16.26 0.95
C ALA A 190 23.35 -16.00 -0.44
N GLN A 191 23.60 -14.73 -0.78
CA GLN A 191 24.24 -14.34 -2.04
C GLN A 191 25.66 -14.90 -2.17
N SER A 192 26.43 -14.84 -1.08
CA SER A 192 27.79 -15.38 -1.06
C SER A 192 27.81 -16.91 -1.21
N ALA A 193 26.86 -17.60 -0.59
CA ALA A 193 26.69 -19.04 -0.76
C ALA A 193 26.36 -19.41 -2.22
N ALA A 194 25.42 -18.71 -2.84
CA ALA A 194 25.08 -18.93 -4.25
C ALA A 194 26.26 -18.64 -5.22
N ILE A 195 27.04 -17.59 -4.94
CA ILE A 195 28.26 -17.27 -5.72
C ILE A 195 29.27 -18.40 -5.57
N ALA A 196 29.50 -18.93 -4.36
CA ALA A 196 30.45 -20.03 -4.14
C ALA A 196 30.01 -21.29 -4.89
N GLU A 197 28.73 -21.64 -4.86
CA GLU A 197 28.19 -22.78 -5.63
C GLU A 197 28.38 -22.59 -7.13
N GLN A 198 28.17 -21.40 -7.65
CA GLN A 198 28.32 -21.08 -9.05
C GLN A 198 29.80 -21.14 -9.49
N ILE A 199 30.76 -20.75 -8.63
CA ILE A 199 32.18 -20.89 -8.85
C ILE A 199 32.58 -22.37 -8.98
N GLU A 200 32.10 -23.24 -8.11
CA GLU A 200 32.38 -24.68 -8.20
C GLU A 200 31.76 -25.30 -9.45
N ALA A 201 30.55 -24.92 -9.84
CA ALA A 201 29.92 -25.36 -11.08
C ALA A 201 30.77 -24.98 -12.32
N TYR A 202 31.33 -23.79 -12.38
CA TYR A 202 32.23 -23.39 -13.48
C TYR A 202 33.52 -24.18 -13.49
N LYS A 203 34.10 -24.53 -12.34
CA LYS A 203 35.28 -25.39 -12.27
C LYS A 203 34.98 -26.81 -12.77
N GLU A 204 33.81 -27.36 -12.42
CA GLU A 204 33.36 -28.66 -12.93
C GLU A 204 33.16 -28.65 -14.44
N ASP A 205 32.72 -27.54 -15.02
CA ASP A 205 32.60 -27.33 -16.48
C ASP A 205 33.96 -27.18 -17.19
N GLY A 206 35.09 -27.22 -16.45
CA GLY A 206 36.42 -27.22 -17.00
C GLY A 206 37.14 -25.87 -17.05
N TRP A 207 36.60 -24.84 -16.40
CA TRP A 207 37.27 -23.56 -16.25
C TRP A 207 38.43 -23.70 -15.25
N SER A 208 39.64 -23.33 -15.64
CA SER A 208 40.85 -23.45 -14.82
C SER A 208 40.92 -22.40 -13.70
N ASP A 209 40.33 -21.24 -13.94
CA ASP A 209 40.30 -20.11 -12.99
C ASP A 209 38.98 -19.36 -13.07
N VAL A 210 38.37 -19.11 -11.88
CA VAL A 210 37.14 -18.33 -11.74
C VAL A 210 37.41 -17.22 -10.72
N ILE A 211 37.40 -15.99 -11.18
CA ILE A 211 37.69 -14.83 -10.33
C ILE A 211 36.36 -14.10 -10.02
N CYS A 212 36.01 -14.05 -8.75
CA CYS A 212 34.89 -13.21 -8.28
C CYS A 212 35.42 -11.79 -8.05
N LEU A 213 34.83 -10.83 -8.75
CA LEU A 213 35.18 -9.41 -8.56
C LEU A 213 34.41 -8.80 -7.42
N GLU A 214 35.08 -8.03 -6.59
CA GLU A 214 34.43 -7.19 -5.61
C GLU A 214 33.57 -6.09 -6.30
N ARG A 215 32.52 -5.66 -5.62
CA ARG A 215 31.62 -4.61 -6.13
C ARG A 215 32.42 -3.33 -6.44
N GLY A 216 32.38 -2.90 -7.71
CA GLY A 216 33.08 -1.70 -8.17
C GLY A 216 34.51 -1.94 -8.68
N ALA A 217 34.98 -3.18 -8.71
CA ALA A 217 36.21 -3.49 -9.40
C ALA A 217 35.99 -3.42 -10.92
N TYR A 218 36.93 -2.80 -11.62
CA TYR A 218 37.01 -2.73 -13.08
C TYR A 218 38.23 -3.51 -13.56
N PHE A 219 38.09 -4.18 -14.72
CA PHE A 219 39.22 -4.75 -15.42
C PHE A 219 39.93 -3.69 -16.24
#